data_1711d0894df7b2b1bb85226e79ed9644
#
_entry.id   1711d0894df7b2b1bb85226e79ed9644
#
_cell.length_a   1.000
_cell.length_b   1.000
_cell.length_c   1.000
_cell.angle_alpha   90.00
_cell.angle_beta   90.00
_cell.angle_gamma   90.00
#
_symmetry.space_group_name_H-M   'P 1'
#
loop_
_entity.id
_entity.type
_entity.pdbx_description
1 polymer ?
#
loop_
_entity_poly.entity_id
_entity_poly.type
_entity_poly.pdbx_seq_one_letter_code
_entity_poly.pdbx_strand_id
1 'polypeptide(L)'
;MGRILGIDLGTTNSVMSIMEKNGPVIVPNSLGERVTPSVVGFTKSGEILVGKKAKRAAIMNVGRTVFSIKRHMGTNYRVRIEGKEYTPQEISAMILQKMKQDAEDFYGEEINQAVICCPAYFTDAQRQATKDAGEIAGLKVRRIIDEPTSSALAYGIDKSADQVILVFDFGGGTFDVSIIEVVSGVFQVLAIQGNTHLGGDDFDKRIVEFLVEEFKKSHGVDLSEDPIAMQRLKEAGEEAKIELSEVKESHILVEAITMTEKGPLSLDYTLTRQKLESLVENLVEQTRAPVLQAIEDAALSLDKIDTILLVGGTTRMPAVQRLVKEITKKEPRRDISPDEVVSLGGAVQTLALAPIEGDLEDTLAARYGKEKPVIIHMTPFSLGVGLEHDQFSVIIERNSTYPTEAKDIFTTTHDFQEAISFPIYEGEENIASENTFLDLLRIEGITPAPRGVPRVEVTFRLNPDRILEARAEDLATGVEKKITIAATDARLSESEKQRMVKESKDRVSRSLRERIQENRIEESQSILSRAEEVLANNAGHPMESTLRKKTEDLRVLMQQGGGDERRLGETLDDVNRLVTIIETAAG
;
A
#
# COMPACT_ATOMS: atom_id res chain seq x y z
N MET A 1 2.18 -10.04 24.36
CA MET A 1 2.32 -8.90 23.43
C MET A 1 1.20 -8.95 22.41
N GLY A 2 0.62 -7.79 22.03
CA GLY A 2 -0.40 -7.76 20.96
C GLY A 2 0.17 -8.21 19.61
N ARG A 3 -0.68 -8.69 18.72
CA ARG A 3 -0.33 -9.11 17.36
C ARG A 3 0.24 -7.94 16.55
N ILE A 4 1.12 -8.24 15.59
CA ILE A 4 1.70 -7.27 14.67
C ILE A 4 1.31 -7.68 13.26
N LEU A 5 0.69 -6.78 12.50
CA LEU A 5 0.33 -7.02 11.10
C LEU A 5 1.55 -6.89 10.20
N GLY A 6 1.67 -7.79 9.23
CA GLY A 6 2.48 -7.62 8.03
C GLY A 6 1.57 -7.13 6.90
N ILE A 7 1.77 -5.93 6.40
CA ILE A 7 0.89 -5.31 5.41
C ILE A 7 1.66 -5.04 4.13
N ASP A 8 1.18 -5.60 3.03
CA ASP A 8 1.49 -5.13 1.68
C ASP A 8 0.47 -4.06 1.29
N LEU A 9 0.90 -2.80 1.29
CA LEU A 9 0.09 -1.68 0.81
C LEU A 9 0.32 -1.50 -0.69
N GLY A 10 -0.32 -2.32 -1.51
CA GLY A 10 -0.14 -2.32 -2.96
C GLY A 10 -0.87 -1.17 -3.69
N THR A 11 -0.46 -0.88 -4.93
CA THR A 11 -1.08 0.16 -5.78
C THR A 11 -2.53 -0.17 -6.11
N THR A 12 -2.78 -1.41 -6.53
CA THR A 12 -4.11 -1.89 -6.97
C THR A 12 -4.80 -2.68 -5.87
N ASN A 13 -4.06 -3.53 -5.18
CA ASN A 13 -4.55 -4.42 -4.14
C ASN A 13 -3.63 -4.39 -2.93
N SER A 14 -4.20 -4.53 -1.73
CA SER A 14 -3.47 -4.64 -0.48
C SER A 14 -3.77 -5.97 0.20
N VAL A 15 -2.78 -6.52 0.90
CA VAL A 15 -2.86 -7.81 1.59
C VAL A 15 -2.31 -7.66 3.00
N MET A 16 -2.91 -8.35 3.96
CA MET A 16 -2.45 -8.37 5.34
C MET A 16 -2.25 -9.78 5.85
N SER A 17 -1.27 -9.94 6.68
CA SER A 17 -0.90 -11.23 7.28
C SER A 17 -0.47 -11.04 8.73
N ILE A 18 -0.38 -12.16 9.42
CA ILE A 18 0.09 -12.20 10.80
C ILE A 18 0.96 -13.43 11.00
N MET A 19 1.89 -13.35 11.94
CA MET A 19 2.69 -14.50 12.33
C MET A 19 1.94 -15.34 13.37
N GLU A 20 1.64 -16.58 13.03
CA GLU A 20 1.05 -17.58 13.93
C GLU A 20 2.05 -18.69 14.28
N LYS A 21 1.67 -19.61 15.18
CA LYS A 21 2.52 -20.73 15.60
C LYS A 21 3.05 -21.58 14.43
N ASN A 22 2.25 -21.74 13.38
CA ASN A 22 2.60 -22.59 12.23
C ASN A 22 3.19 -21.78 11.05
N GLY A 23 3.51 -20.51 11.24
CA GLY A 23 4.06 -19.65 10.20
C GLY A 23 3.18 -18.44 9.89
N PRO A 24 3.57 -17.64 8.89
CA PRO A 24 2.77 -16.50 8.49
C PRO A 24 1.47 -16.94 7.81
N VAL A 25 0.37 -16.29 8.15
CA VAL A 25 -0.96 -16.56 7.58
C VAL A 25 -1.60 -15.28 7.08
N ILE A 26 -2.29 -15.36 5.95
CA ILE A 26 -3.08 -14.24 5.43
C ILE A 26 -4.32 -14.05 6.27
N VAL A 27 -4.58 -12.81 6.67
CA VAL A 27 -5.79 -12.40 7.37
C VAL A 27 -6.82 -11.98 6.33
N PRO A 28 -7.99 -12.62 6.26
CA PRO A 28 -9.03 -12.25 5.32
C PRO A 28 -9.68 -10.91 5.72
N ASN A 29 -10.22 -10.20 4.74
CA ASN A 29 -11.05 -9.02 4.99
C ASN A 29 -12.47 -9.42 5.46
N SER A 30 -13.31 -8.45 5.81
CA SER A 30 -14.69 -8.68 6.28
C SER A 30 -15.62 -9.37 5.25
N LEU A 31 -15.19 -9.53 4.00
CA LEU A 31 -15.87 -10.29 2.96
C LEU A 31 -15.33 -11.73 2.83
N GLY A 32 -14.39 -12.14 3.68
CA GLY A 32 -13.70 -13.42 3.60
C GLY A 32 -12.67 -13.50 2.47
N GLU A 33 -12.33 -12.39 1.83
CA GLU A 33 -11.38 -12.34 0.73
C GLU A 33 -9.96 -12.07 1.26
N ARG A 34 -8.96 -12.70 0.64
CA ARG A 34 -7.55 -12.59 1.05
C ARG A 34 -6.88 -11.30 0.56
N VAL A 35 -7.53 -10.61 -0.37
CA VAL A 35 -7.03 -9.39 -1.02
C VAL A 35 -8.07 -8.28 -0.88
N THR A 36 -7.64 -7.08 -0.57
CA THR A 36 -8.48 -5.89 -0.47
C THR A 36 -8.07 -4.90 -1.55
N PRO A 37 -8.96 -4.52 -2.49
CA PRO A 37 -8.65 -3.48 -3.48
C PRO A 37 -8.22 -2.16 -2.80
N SER A 38 -7.15 -1.55 -3.27
CA SER A 38 -6.61 -0.27 -2.77
C SER A 38 -7.42 0.90 -3.34
N VAL A 39 -8.71 0.90 -3.11
CA VAL A 39 -9.69 1.85 -3.65
C VAL A 39 -10.45 2.52 -2.54
N VAL A 40 -10.61 3.85 -2.60
CA VAL A 40 -11.38 4.65 -1.66
C VAL A 40 -12.45 5.44 -2.41
N GLY A 41 -13.70 5.32 -2.03
CA GLY A 41 -14.82 6.02 -2.61
C GLY A 41 -15.53 6.92 -1.59
N PHE A 42 -16.04 8.06 -2.04
CA PHE A 42 -16.80 9.00 -1.21
C PHE A 42 -18.22 9.09 -1.73
N THR A 43 -19.19 8.72 -0.92
CA THR A 43 -20.62 8.82 -1.30
C THR A 43 -21.10 10.27 -1.20
N LYS A 44 -22.24 10.58 -1.81
CA LYS A 44 -22.91 11.90 -1.69
C LYS A 44 -23.31 12.22 -0.25
N SER A 45 -23.52 11.23 0.58
CA SER A 45 -23.83 11.40 2.01
C SER A 45 -22.61 11.65 2.88
N GLY A 46 -21.39 11.61 2.29
CA GLY A 46 -20.13 11.78 3.01
C GLY A 46 -19.58 10.48 3.64
N GLU A 47 -20.21 9.34 3.39
CA GLU A 47 -19.69 8.03 3.80
C GLU A 47 -18.43 7.69 2.98
N ILE A 48 -17.44 7.06 3.63
CA ILE A 48 -16.22 6.59 2.99
C ILE A 48 -16.31 5.09 2.80
N LEU A 49 -16.27 4.68 1.53
CA LEU A 49 -16.19 3.29 1.13
C LEU A 49 -14.73 2.91 0.88
N VAL A 50 -14.32 1.70 1.26
CA VAL A 50 -12.96 1.19 1.01
C VAL A 50 -13.04 -0.22 0.43
N GLY A 51 -12.07 -0.55 -0.41
CA GLY A 51 -11.92 -1.88 -0.98
C GLY A 51 -12.97 -2.20 -2.04
N LYS A 52 -13.49 -3.42 -2.02
CA LYS A 52 -14.45 -3.92 -3.00
C LYS A 52 -15.75 -3.11 -3.06
N LYS A 53 -16.22 -2.58 -1.90
CA LYS A 53 -17.39 -1.70 -1.88
C LYS A 53 -17.15 -0.41 -2.66
N ALA A 54 -15.98 0.21 -2.49
CA ALA A 54 -15.58 1.40 -3.23
C ALA A 54 -15.43 1.11 -4.74
N LYS A 55 -14.77 -0.01 -5.09
CA LYS A 55 -14.57 -0.42 -6.49
C LYS A 55 -15.90 -0.64 -7.19
N ARG A 56 -16.85 -1.37 -6.57
CA ARG A 56 -18.19 -1.59 -7.13
C ARG A 56 -19.03 -0.31 -7.27
N ALA A 57 -18.85 0.65 -6.37
CA ALA A 57 -19.55 1.92 -6.42
C ALA A 57 -18.94 2.93 -7.39
N ALA A 58 -17.78 2.65 -7.98
CA ALA A 58 -16.98 3.60 -8.76
C ALA A 58 -17.76 4.21 -9.94
N ILE A 59 -18.52 3.40 -10.66
CA ILE A 59 -19.36 3.86 -11.78
C ILE A 59 -20.39 4.91 -11.33
N MET A 60 -20.99 4.71 -10.14
CA MET A 60 -21.97 5.66 -9.57
C MET A 60 -21.31 6.85 -8.89
N ASN A 61 -20.02 6.74 -8.58
CA ASN A 61 -19.22 7.72 -7.85
C ASN A 61 -18.04 8.25 -8.70
N VAL A 62 -18.23 8.38 -10.00
CA VAL A 62 -17.21 8.95 -10.90
C VAL A 62 -16.76 10.32 -10.38
N GLY A 63 -15.45 10.55 -10.34
CA GLY A 63 -14.82 11.75 -9.77
C GLY A 63 -14.78 11.80 -8.24
N ARG A 64 -15.36 10.79 -7.53
CA ARG A 64 -15.31 10.65 -6.08
C ARG A 64 -14.74 9.30 -5.63
N THR A 65 -14.19 8.53 -6.56
CA THR A 65 -13.49 7.28 -6.28
C THR A 65 -12.03 7.41 -6.64
N VAL A 66 -11.17 7.07 -5.71
CA VAL A 66 -9.71 7.21 -5.83
C VAL A 66 -9.10 5.83 -6.02
N PHE A 67 -8.35 5.68 -7.10
CA PHE A 67 -7.57 4.51 -7.46
C PHE A 67 -6.08 4.84 -7.44
N SER A 68 -5.23 3.85 -7.27
CA SER A 68 -3.78 3.91 -7.50
C SER A 68 -3.05 5.05 -6.76
N ILE A 69 -3.57 5.45 -5.61
CA ILE A 69 -3.05 6.60 -4.84
C ILE A 69 -1.57 6.43 -4.45
N LYS A 70 -1.10 5.18 -4.31
CA LYS A 70 0.29 4.86 -3.99
C LYS A 70 1.29 5.46 -4.99
N ARG A 71 0.91 5.67 -6.26
CA ARG A 71 1.74 6.33 -7.28
C ARG A 71 2.03 7.81 -6.97
N HIS A 72 1.26 8.42 -6.07
CA HIS A 72 1.40 9.82 -5.66
C HIS A 72 2.01 9.98 -4.27
N MET A 73 2.40 8.87 -3.60
CA MET A 73 3.07 8.94 -2.30
C MET A 73 4.36 9.74 -2.41
N GLY A 74 4.64 10.56 -1.39
CA GLY A 74 5.82 11.41 -1.36
C GLY A 74 5.77 12.62 -2.31
N THR A 75 4.61 12.96 -2.86
CA THR A 75 4.41 14.12 -3.74
C THR A 75 3.41 15.12 -3.15
N ASN A 76 3.35 16.33 -3.74
CA ASN A 76 2.39 17.37 -3.38
C ASN A 76 0.99 17.16 -4.01
N TYR A 77 0.72 15.99 -4.55
CA TYR A 77 -0.57 15.66 -5.13
C TYR A 77 -1.70 15.79 -4.10
N ARG A 78 -2.86 16.30 -4.54
CA ARG A 78 -4.07 16.46 -3.72
C ARG A 78 -5.27 15.92 -4.46
N VAL A 79 -6.01 15.06 -3.80
CA VAL A 79 -7.32 14.59 -4.26
C VAL A 79 -8.37 15.58 -3.77
N ARG A 80 -9.16 16.14 -4.69
CA ARG A 80 -10.25 17.08 -4.36
C ARG A 80 -11.59 16.38 -4.44
N ILE A 81 -12.29 16.27 -3.32
CA ILE A 81 -13.62 15.68 -3.22
C ILE A 81 -14.54 16.69 -2.53
N GLU A 82 -15.57 17.17 -3.23
CA GLU A 82 -16.58 18.09 -2.69
C GLU A 82 -16.00 19.29 -1.94
N GLY A 83 -14.93 19.88 -2.48
CA GLY A 83 -14.26 21.05 -1.90
C GLY A 83 -13.27 20.74 -0.77
N LYS A 84 -13.14 19.49 -0.33
CA LYS A 84 -12.10 19.06 0.59
C LYS A 84 -10.93 18.45 -0.17
N GLU A 85 -9.72 18.78 0.26
CA GLU A 85 -8.48 18.21 -0.26
C GLU A 85 -7.95 17.11 0.65
N TYR A 86 -7.49 16.01 0.06
CA TYR A 86 -6.88 14.89 0.75
C TYR A 86 -5.48 14.64 0.20
N THR A 87 -4.55 14.35 1.07
CA THR A 87 -3.20 13.91 0.71
C THR A 87 -3.19 12.43 0.32
N PRO A 88 -2.17 11.96 -0.43
CA PRO A 88 -1.99 10.53 -0.67
C PRO A 88 -1.90 9.71 0.62
N GLN A 89 -1.27 10.29 1.66
CA GLN A 89 -1.16 9.66 2.98
C GLN A 89 -2.54 9.45 3.64
N GLU A 90 -3.44 10.45 3.57
CA GLU A 90 -4.80 10.32 4.13
C GLU A 90 -5.62 9.26 3.41
N ILE A 91 -5.55 9.20 2.08
CA ILE A 91 -6.26 8.17 1.29
C ILE A 91 -5.69 6.77 1.60
N SER A 92 -4.36 6.64 1.65
CA SER A 92 -3.71 5.37 2.02
C SER A 92 -4.04 4.95 3.45
N ALA A 93 -4.13 5.92 4.37
CA ALA A 93 -4.52 5.66 5.75
C ALA A 93 -5.95 5.11 5.87
N MET A 94 -6.88 5.52 5.00
CA MET A 94 -8.24 4.95 4.96
C MET A 94 -8.23 3.46 4.58
N ILE A 95 -7.35 3.08 3.65
CA ILE A 95 -7.14 1.67 3.27
C ILE A 95 -6.57 0.88 4.46
N LEU A 96 -5.50 1.39 5.07
CA LEU A 96 -4.86 0.76 6.22
C LEU A 96 -5.78 0.66 7.43
N GLN A 97 -6.63 1.68 7.65
CA GLN A 97 -7.66 1.69 8.70
C GLN A 97 -8.68 0.56 8.51
N LYS A 98 -9.15 0.38 7.26
CA LYS A 98 -10.06 -0.73 6.92
C LYS A 98 -9.41 -2.08 7.16
N MET A 99 -8.16 -2.27 6.74
CA MET A 99 -7.41 -3.52 6.97
C MET A 99 -7.21 -3.78 8.46
N LYS A 100 -6.83 -2.74 9.23
CA LYS A 100 -6.73 -2.84 10.71
C LYS A 100 -8.06 -3.30 11.32
N GLN A 101 -9.17 -2.67 10.94
CA GLN A 101 -10.50 -3.02 11.46
C GLN A 101 -10.89 -4.46 11.09
N ASP A 102 -10.62 -4.89 9.84
CA ASP A 102 -10.91 -6.26 9.42
C ASP A 102 -10.10 -7.29 10.22
N ALA A 103 -8.85 -7.00 10.52
CA ALA A 103 -8.01 -7.86 11.33
C ALA A 103 -8.49 -7.92 12.80
N GLU A 104 -8.89 -6.78 13.37
CA GLU A 104 -9.47 -6.69 14.71
C GLU A 104 -10.80 -7.45 14.82
N ASP A 105 -11.68 -7.29 13.83
CA ASP A 105 -12.95 -8.02 13.74
C ASP A 105 -12.72 -9.54 13.63
N PHE A 106 -11.69 -9.95 12.87
CA PHE A 106 -11.34 -11.37 12.67
C PHE A 106 -10.78 -12.04 13.92
N TYR A 107 -9.89 -11.35 14.65
CA TYR A 107 -9.25 -11.91 15.86
C TYR A 107 -9.98 -11.57 17.17
N GLY A 108 -10.92 -10.63 17.17
CA GLY A 108 -11.64 -10.18 18.35
C GLY A 108 -10.75 -9.44 19.37
N GLU A 109 -9.63 -8.87 18.94
CA GLU A 109 -8.68 -8.13 19.80
C GLU A 109 -8.15 -6.87 19.10
N GLU A 110 -7.72 -5.88 19.87
CA GLU A 110 -7.11 -4.66 19.33
C GLU A 110 -5.73 -4.96 18.73
N ILE A 111 -5.51 -4.50 17.49
CA ILE A 111 -4.26 -4.63 16.76
C ILE A 111 -3.75 -3.23 16.38
N ASN A 112 -2.72 -2.76 17.06
CA ASN A 112 -2.21 -1.39 16.93
C ASN A 112 -0.77 -1.31 16.41
N GLN A 113 -0.21 -2.39 15.88
CA GLN A 113 1.17 -2.44 15.38
C GLN A 113 1.23 -3.08 14.00
N ALA A 114 2.12 -2.56 13.14
CA ALA A 114 2.34 -3.12 11.83
C ALA A 114 3.80 -2.99 11.35
N VAL A 115 4.19 -3.94 10.48
CA VAL A 115 5.25 -3.81 9.48
C VAL A 115 4.55 -3.53 8.17
N ILE A 116 4.94 -2.48 7.45
CA ILE A 116 4.35 -2.11 6.16
C ILE A 116 5.41 -2.25 5.08
N CYS A 117 5.05 -2.94 3.99
CA CYS A 117 5.92 -3.11 2.85
C CYS A 117 5.77 -1.95 1.86
N CYS A 118 6.86 -1.60 1.19
CA CYS A 118 6.88 -0.61 0.11
C CYS A 118 7.87 -1.03 -0.97
N PRO A 119 7.76 -0.51 -2.21
CA PRO A 119 8.72 -0.78 -3.27
C PRO A 119 10.16 -0.45 -2.83
N ALA A 120 11.11 -1.27 -3.27
CA ALA A 120 12.53 -1.07 -2.91
C ALA A 120 13.10 0.21 -3.53
N TYR A 121 12.60 0.57 -4.71
CA TYR A 121 12.99 1.76 -5.47
C TYR A 121 12.25 3.05 -5.04
N PHE A 122 11.50 3.00 -3.90
CA PHE A 122 10.90 4.20 -3.32
C PHE A 122 11.97 5.13 -2.75
N THR A 123 11.81 6.44 -3.04
CA THR A 123 12.60 7.50 -2.41
C THR A 123 12.31 7.58 -0.91
N ASP A 124 13.18 8.27 -0.18
CA ASP A 124 12.98 8.51 1.25
C ASP A 124 11.64 9.21 1.55
N ALA A 125 11.23 10.19 0.73
CA ALA A 125 9.95 10.87 0.85
C ALA A 125 8.75 9.92 0.69
N GLN A 126 8.81 8.98 -0.25
CA GLN A 126 7.75 7.99 -0.46
C GLN A 126 7.66 6.98 0.68
N ARG A 127 8.79 6.55 1.22
CA ARG A 127 8.88 5.65 2.40
C ARG A 127 8.31 6.33 3.64
N GLN A 128 8.69 7.58 3.90
CA GLN A 128 8.16 8.34 5.02
C GLN A 128 6.65 8.57 4.88
N ALA A 129 6.16 8.92 3.69
CA ALA A 129 4.73 9.07 3.43
C ALA A 129 3.95 7.76 3.69
N THR A 130 4.55 6.61 3.38
CA THR A 130 3.97 5.29 3.69
C THR A 130 3.91 5.05 5.21
N LYS A 131 4.95 5.41 5.94
CA LYS A 131 4.97 5.36 7.41
C LYS A 131 3.91 6.28 8.02
N ASP A 132 3.82 7.52 7.55
CA ASP A 132 2.83 8.49 8.01
C ASP A 132 1.39 7.99 7.78
N ALA A 133 1.12 7.37 6.63
CA ALA A 133 -0.19 6.76 6.36
C ALA A 133 -0.54 5.69 7.40
N GLY A 134 0.43 4.85 7.79
CA GLY A 134 0.24 3.87 8.85
C GLY A 134 -0.06 4.52 10.21
N GLU A 135 0.67 5.57 10.57
CA GLU A 135 0.46 6.30 11.83
C GLU A 135 -0.89 7.04 11.85
N ILE A 136 -1.30 7.65 10.73
CA ILE A 136 -2.63 8.28 10.57
C ILE A 136 -3.74 7.23 10.70
N ALA A 137 -3.51 6.00 10.23
CA ALA A 137 -4.44 4.88 10.39
C ALA A 137 -4.55 4.37 11.84
N GLY A 138 -3.73 4.88 12.75
CA GLY A 138 -3.69 4.47 14.15
C GLY A 138 -2.83 3.23 14.41
N LEU A 139 -1.90 2.92 13.49
CA LEU A 139 -0.93 1.85 13.64
C LEU A 139 0.41 2.42 14.12
N LYS A 140 1.03 1.78 15.09
CA LYS A 140 2.44 1.97 15.39
C LYS A 140 3.26 1.23 14.35
N VAL A 141 3.78 1.95 13.36
CA VAL A 141 4.63 1.36 12.32
C VAL A 141 5.98 1.00 12.94
N ARG A 142 6.19 -0.30 13.10
CA ARG A 142 7.41 -0.86 13.71
C ARG A 142 8.57 -0.85 12.73
N ARG A 143 8.28 -1.04 11.45
CA ARG A 143 9.25 -1.00 10.36
C ARG A 143 8.57 -0.76 9.00
N ILE A 144 9.26 -0.08 8.11
CA ILE A 144 9.01 -0.12 6.68
C ILE A 144 10.04 -1.08 6.07
N ILE A 145 9.58 -2.08 5.31
CA ILE A 145 10.43 -3.08 4.66
C ILE A 145 10.21 -3.07 3.14
N ASP A 146 11.27 -3.36 2.41
CA ASP A 146 11.20 -3.44 0.95
C ASP A 146 10.44 -4.70 0.49
N GLU A 147 9.53 -4.55 -0.46
CA GLU A 147 8.69 -5.64 -1.00
C GLU A 147 9.51 -6.85 -1.48
N PRO A 148 10.61 -6.69 -2.26
CA PRO A 148 11.43 -7.83 -2.65
C PRO A 148 12.13 -8.51 -1.47
N THR A 149 12.61 -7.74 -0.48
CA THR A 149 13.20 -8.31 0.74
C THR A 149 12.17 -9.09 1.54
N SER A 150 10.96 -8.54 1.65
CA SER A 150 9.83 -9.22 2.28
C SER A 150 9.51 -10.53 1.57
N SER A 151 9.46 -10.52 0.24
CA SER A 151 9.22 -11.71 -0.58
C SER A 151 10.31 -12.77 -0.39
N ALA A 152 11.58 -12.36 -0.34
CA ALA A 152 12.70 -13.26 -0.08
C ALA A 152 12.62 -13.88 1.33
N LEU A 153 12.20 -13.11 2.35
CA LEU A 153 11.95 -13.62 3.71
C LEU A 153 10.88 -14.71 3.71
N ALA A 154 9.73 -14.45 3.07
CA ALA A 154 8.65 -15.45 2.99
C ALA A 154 9.12 -16.74 2.31
N TYR A 155 9.96 -16.59 1.29
CA TYR A 155 10.49 -17.70 0.51
C TYR A 155 11.66 -18.42 1.20
N GLY A 156 12.64 -17.66 1.73
CA GLY A 156 13.95 -18.17 2.17
C GLY A 156 13.93 -18.87 3.52
N ILE A 157 12.92 -18.66 4.32
CA ILE A 157 12.84 -19.17 5.71
C ILE A 157 12.77 -20.71 5.79
N ASP A 158 12.19 -21.37 4.79
CA ASP A 158 12.10 -22.84 4.79
C ASP A 158 13.35 -23.54 4.19
N LYS A 159 14.41 -22.79 3.83
CA LYS A 159 15.56 -23.32 3.08
C LYS A 159 16.88 -22.95 3.73
N SER A 160 17.53 -23.97 4.27
CA SER A 160 18.84 -23.89 4.93
C SER A 160 20.04 -23.76 3.98
N ALA A 161 19.83 -23.63 2.67
CA ALA A 161 20.90 -23.55 1.69
C ALA A 161 21.17 -22.08 1.33
N ASP A 162 22.45 -21.73 1.27
CA ASP A 162 22.91 -20.45 0.71
C ASP A 162 22.44 -20.33 -0.75
N GLN A 163 21.89 -19.18 -1.12
CA GLN A 163 21.35 -18.97 -2.47
C GLN A 163 21.31 -17.49 -2.86
N VAL A 164 21.34 -17.24 -4.14
CA VAL A 164 21.11 -15.92 -4.74
C VAL A 164 19.73 -15.90 -5.38
N ILE A 165 18.89 -14.96 -4.96
CA ILE A 165 17.51 -14.81 -5.39
C ILE A 165 17.39 -13.53 -6.22
N LEU A 166 16.86 -13.64 -7.44
CA LEU A 166 16.38 -12.50 -8.21
C LEU A 166 14.86 -12.37 -7.95
N VAL A 167 14.44 -11.27 -7.36
CA VAL A 167 13.03 -10.92 -7.18
C VAL A 167 12.64 -9.97 -8.29
N PHE A 168 11.67 -10.36 -9.10
CA PHE A 168 11.08 -9.57 -10.18
C PHE A 168 9.67 -9.20 -9.74
N ASP A 169 9.52 -7.98 -9.23
CA ASP A 169 8.25 -7.46 -8.73
C ASP A 169 7.63 -6.52 -9.75
N PHE A 170 6.52 -6.96 -10.35
CA PHE A 170 5.77 -6.18 -11.33
C PHE A 170 4.31 -6.08 -10.90
N GLY A 171 4.04 -5.02 -10.14
CA GLY A 171 2.73 -4.72 -9.58
C GLY A 171 1.82 -3.94 -10.52
N GLY A 172 0.78 -3.32 -9.94
CA GLY A 172 -0.13 -2.46 -10.70
C GLY A 172 0.45 -1.10 -11.05
N GLY A 173 1.37 -0.57 -10.24
CA GLY A 173 1.89 0.79 -10.39
C GLY A 173 3.38 0.92 -10.53
N THR A 174 4.14 -0.05 -10.05
CA THR A 174 5.61 -0.03 -9.99
C THR A 174 6.19 -1.33 -10.54
N PHE A 175 7.43 -1.22 -11.02
CA PHE A 175 8.29 -2.32 -11.36
C PHE A 175 9.57 -2.23 -10.55
N ASP A 176 9.93 -3.28 -9.83
CA ASP A 176 11.15 -3.40 -9.07
C ASP A 176 11.85 -4.72 -9.38
N VAL A 177 13.17 -4.70 -9.45
CA VAL A 177 14.01 -5.89 -9.50
C VAL A 177 15.09 -5.78 -8.44
N SER A 178 15.26 -6.84 -7.64
CA SER A 178 16.28 -6.90 -6.62
C SER A 178 17.03 -8.22 -6.69
N ILE A 179 18.32 -8.18 -6.41
CA ILE A 179 19.15 -9.37 -6.23
C ILE A 179 19.51 -9.46 -4.76
N ILE A 180 19.19 -10.59 -4.15
CA ILE A 180 19.34 -10.82 -2.71
C ILE A 180 20.14 -12.11 -2.52
N GLU A 181 21.23 -12.01 -1.79
CA GLU A 181 21.99 -13.16 -1.33
C GLU A 181 21.49 -13.59 0.06
N VAL A 182 21.27 -14.87 0.22
CA VAL A 182 20.86 -15.46 1.49
C VAL A 182 21.94 -16.43 1.92
N VAL A 183 22.62 -16.11 3.02
CA VAL A 183 23.70 -16.93 3.58
C VAL A 183 23.48 -17.09 5.08
N SER A 184 23.30 -18.32 5.54
CA SER A 184 23.16 -18.64 6.98
C SER A 184 22.13 -17.75 7.71
N GLY A 185 20.97 -17.47 7.08
CA GLY A 185 19.90 -16.64 7.66
C GLY A 185 20.11 -15.13 7.56
N VAL A 186 21.20 -14.68 6.94
CA VAL A 186 21.44 -13.29 6.60
C VAL A 186 20.96 -13.04 5.17
N PHE A 187 20.07 -12.06 5.01
CA PHE A 187 19.53 -11.60 3.73
C PHE A 187 20.23 -10.31 3.35
N GLN A 188 21.16 -10.40 2.40
CA GLN A 188 21.89 -9.24 1.90
C GLN A 188 21.35 -8.82 0.54
N VAL A 189 20.84 -7.61 0.44
CA VAL A 189 20.50 -7.01 -0.84
C VAL A 189 21.80 -6.65 -1.56
N LEU A 190 22.01 -7.14 -2.78
CA LEU A 190 23.20 -6.89 -3.58
C LEU A 190 22.97 -5.79 -4.62
N ALA A 191 21.75 -5.68 -5.15
CA ALA A 191 21.40 -4.64 -6.11
C ALA A 191 19.88 -4.41 -6.12
N ILE A 192 19.48 -3.18 -6.44
CA ILE A 192 18.09 -2.76 -6.64
C ILE A 192 18.03 -1.89 -7.88
N GLN A 193 17.07 -2.17 -8.77
CA GLN A 193 16.71 -1.34 -9.90
C GLN A 193 15.19 -1.31 -10.05
N GLY A 194 14.63 -0.32 -10.76
CA GLY A 194 13.18 -0.26 -10.92
C GLY A 194 12.66 0.92 -11.70
N ASN A 195 11.33 1.01 -11.76
CA ASN A 195 10.58 2.13 -12.33
C ASN A 195 9.31 2.35 -11.50
N THR A 196 9.22 3.47 -10.82
CA THR A 196 8.10 3.83 -9.94
C THR A 196 6.82 4.21 -10.68
N HIS A 197 6.84 4.26 -12.02
CA HIS A 197 5.72 4.64 -12.88
C HIS A 197 5.49 3.65 -14.02
N LEU A 198 5.74 2.37 -13.80
CA LEU A 198 5.49 1.29 -14.75
C LEU A 198 4.76 0.15 -14.05
N GLY A 199 3.56 -0.21 -14.52
CA GLY A 199 2.76 -1.28 -13.90
C GLY A 199 1.53 -1.67 -14.70
N GLY A 200 0.70 -2.52 -14.12
CA GLY A 200 -0.54 -3.02 -14.72
C GLY A 200 -1.56 -1.93 -15.07
N ASP A 201 -1.57 -0.81 -14.33
CA ASP A 201 -2.42 0.36 -14.63
C ASP A 201 -2.08 0.98 -16.01
N ASP A 202 -0.80 0.93 -16.41
CA ASP A 202 -0.37 1.42 -17.72
C ASP A 202 -0.83 0.47 -18.83
N PHE A 203 -0.92 -0.82 -18.54
CA PHE A 203 -1.49 -1.81 -19.44
C PHE A 203 -3.00 -1.60 -19.61
N ASP A 204 -3.72 -1.37 -18.51
CA ASP A 204 -5.15 -1.04 -18.53
C ASP A 204 -5.42 0.21 -19.38
N LYS A 205 -4.57 1.23 -19.21
CA LYS A 205 -4.66 2.44 -20.03
C LYS A 205 -4.53 2.16 -21.52
N ARG A 206 -3.59 1.29 -21.94
CA ARG A 206 -3.44 0.88 -23.35
C ARG A 206 -4.67 0.14 -23.88
N ILE A 207 -5.27 -0.71 -23.05
CA ILE A 207 -6.50 -1.42 -23.43
C ILE A 207 -7.65 -0.42 -23.61
N VAL A 208 -7.83 0.50 -22.67
CA VAL A 208 -8.88 1.52 -22.74
C VAL A 208 -8.71 2.41 -23.96
N GLU A 209 -7.50 2.93 -24.22
CA GLU A 209 -7.19 3.73 -25.41
C GLU A 209 -7.57 2.97 -26.69
N PHE A 210 -7.20 1.68 -26.76
CA PHE A 210 -7.53 0.82 -27.89
C PHE A 210 -9.05 0.63 -28.05
N LEU A 211 -9.79 0.36 -26.96
CA LEU A 211 -11.24 0.15 -27.02
C LEU A 211 -12.00 1.43 -27.42
N VAL A 212 -11.54 2.62 -26.96
CA VAL A 212 -12.08 3.90 -27.38
C VAL A 212 -11.90 4.11 -28.88
N GLU A 213 -10.72 3.80 -29.44
CA GLU A 213 -10.45 3.91 -30.86
C GLU A 213 -11.31 2.94 -31.69
N GLU A 214 -11.45 1.69 -31.28
CA GLU A 214 -12.28 0.69 -31.98
C GLU A 214 -13.76 1.08 -31.94
N PHE A 215 -14.24 1.57 -30.79
CA PHE A 215 -15.62 2.08 -30.67
C PHE A 215 -15.86 3.27 -31.59
N LYS A 216 -14.92 4.23 -31.63
CA LYS A 216 -14.99 5.39 -32.53
C LYS A 216 -14.99 4.99 -34.01
N LYS A 217 -14.18 4.01 -34.41
CA LYS A 217 -14.16 3.47 -35.77
C LYS A 217 -15.49 2.81 -36.15
N SER A 218 -16.09 2.05 -35.23
CA SER A 218 -17.29 1.26 -35.49
C SER A 218 -18.58 2.10 -35.46
N HIS A 219 -18.66 3.09 -34.55
CA HIS A 219 -19.88 3.83 -34.27
C HIS A 219 -19.79 5.32 -34.58
N GLY A 220 -18.59 5.87 -34.86
CA GLY A 220 -18.36 7.29 -35.09
C GLY A 220 -18.49 8.17 -33.83
N VAL A 221 -18.53 7.57 -32.65
CA VAL A 221 -18.70 8.24 -31.35
C VAL A 221 -17.41 8.13 -30.53
N ASP A 222 -16.96 9.25 -30.00
CA ASP A 222 -15.79 9.31 -29.12
C ASP A 222 -16.24 9.21 -27.66
N LEU A 223 -15.75 8.20 -26.94
CA LEU A 223 -16.09 7.98 -25.52
C LEU A 223 -15.16 8.70 -24.54
N SER A 224 -14.07 9.31 -25.02
CA SER A 224 -13.03 9.90 -24.15
C SER A 224 -13.53 11.03 -23.26
N GLU A 225 -14.57 11.75 -23.69
CA GLU A 225 -15.20 12.86 -22.96
C GLU A 225 -16.32 12.41 -22.00
N ASP A 226 -16.68 11.12 -22.00
CA ASP A 226 -17.70 10.55 -21.10
C ASP A 226 -17.03 9.84 -19.89
N PRO A 227 -17.01 10.48 -18.70
CA PRO A 227 -16.33 9.90 -17.55
C PRO A 227 -16.95 8.57 -17.07
N ILE A 228 -18.25 8.36 -17.32
CA ILE A 228 -18.93 7.10 -16.93
C ILE A 228 -18.54 5.99 -17.90
N ALA A 229 -18.54 6.29 -19.21
CA ALA A 229 -18.07 5.34 -20.22
C ALA A 229 -16.60 4.96 -19.98
N MET A 230 -15.73 5.95 -19.71
CA MET A 230 -14.31 5.71 -19.42
C MET A 230 -14.09 4.85 -18.17
N GLN A 231 -14.88 5.06 -17.10
CA GLN A 231 -14.80 4.22 -15.91
C GLN A 231 -15.22 2.77 -16.20
N ARG A 232 -16.30 2.59 -16.98
CA ARG A 232 -16.77 1.26 -17.39
C ARG A 232 -15.77 0.54 -18.30
N LEU A 233 -15.13 1.27 -19.22
CA LEU A 233 -14.05 0.73 -20.06
C LEU A 233 -12.84 0.32 -19.23
N LYS A 234 -12.49 1.10 -18.20
CA LYS A 234 -11.37 0.78 -17.31
C LYS A 234 -11.63 -0.53 -16.56
N GLU A 235 -12.83 -0.70 -16.01
CA GLU A 235 -13.20 -1.94 -15.31
C GLU A 235 -13.19 -3.15 -16.25
N ALA A 236 -13.84 -3.03 -17.41
CA ALA A 236 -13.90 -4.09 -18.41
C ALA A 236 -12.50 -4.43 -19.00
N GLY A 237 -11.65 -3.42 -19.19
CA GLY A 237 -10.27 -3.59 -19.66
C GLY A 237 -9.38 -4.31 -18.64
N GLU A 238 -9.49 -3.96 -17.36
CA GLU A 238 -8.78 -4.64 -16.27
C GLU A 238 -9.21 -6.11 -16.15
N GLU A 239 -10.52 -6.38 -16.20
CA GLU A 239 -11.07 -7.76 -16.18
C GLU A 239 -10.55 -8.57 -17.35
N ALA A 240 -10.62 -8.03 -18.57
CA ALA A 240 -10.11 -8.70 -19.77
C ALA A 240 -8.60 -8.97 -19.69
N LYS A 241 -7.80 -8.02 -19.16
CA LYS A 241 -6.36 -8.22 -18.92
C LYS A 241 -6.10 -9.40 -17.98
N ILE A 242 -6.87 -9.49 -16.89
CA ILE A 242 -6.75 -10.57 -15.92
C ILE A 242 -7.11 -11.91 -16.57
N GLU A 243 -8.25 -12.00 -17.24
CA GLU A 243 -8.70 -13.22 -17.92
C GLU A 243 -7.68 -13.68 -18.98
N LEU A 244 -7.14 -12.76 -19.77
CA LEU A 244 -6.16 -13.05 -20.82
C LEU A 244 -4.82 -13.56 -20.29
N SER A 245 -4.57 -13.51 -18.99
CA SER A 245 -3.45 -14.23 -18.37
C SER A 245 -3.67 -15.74 -18.36
N GLU A 246 -4.93 -16.22 -18.37
CA GLU A 246 -5.30 -17.64 -18.32
C GLU A 246 -5.85 -18.15 -19.65
N VAL A 247 -6.74 -17.38 -20.31
CA VAL A 247 -7.37 -17.75 -21.58
C VAL A 247 -6.74 -17.01 -22.76
N LYS A 248 -7.07 -17.43 -23.99
CA LYS A 248 -6.53 -16.81 -25.22
C LYS A 248 -7.37 -15.66 -25.75
N GLU A 249 -8.64 -15.61 -25.38
CA GLU A 249 -9.61 -14.62 -25.81
C GLU A 249 -10.50 -14.23 -24.65
N SER A 250 -10.86 -12.95 -24.54
CA SER A 250 -11.81 -12.40 -23.56
C SER A 250 -12.86 -11.58 -24.30
N HIS A 251 -14.14 -11.82 -24.00
CA HIS A 251 -15.26 -11.11 -24.59
C HIS A 251 -15.67 -9.93 -23.72
N ILE A 252 -15.43 -8.74 -24.21
CA ILE A 252 -15.73 -7.48 -23.55
C ILE A 252 -17.09 -6.98 -24.03
N LEU A 253 -18.12 -7.09 -23.17
CA LEU A 253 -19.45 -6.55 -23.44
C LEU A 253 -19.77 -5.46 -22.41
N VAL A 254 -19.95 -4.22 -22.90
CA VAL A 254 -20.40 -3.09 -22.07
C VAL A 254 -21.69 -2.55 -22.66
N GLU A 255 -22.83 -3.05 -22.12
CA GLU A 255 -24.17 -2.68 -22.59
C GLU A 255 -24.47 -1.20 -22.34
N ALA A 256 -25.10 -0.53 -23.30
CA ALA A 256 -25.49 0.88 -23.20
C ALA A 256 -24.36 1.77 -22.64
N ILE A 257 -23.15 1.65 -23.25
CA ILE A 257 -21.97 2.38 -22.81
C ILE A 257 -22.15 3.90 -22.98
N THR A 258 -22.88 4.29 -24.02
CA THR A 258 -23.28 5.69 -24.24
C THR A 258 -24.66 5.78 -24.88
N MET A 259 -25.29 6.96 -24.78
CA MET A 259 -26.61 7.24 -25.34
C MET A 259 -26.46 8.20 -26.52
N THR A 260 -27.12 7.89 -27.62
CA THR A 260 -27.17 8.76 -28.82
C THR A 260 -28.62 9.10 -29.17
N GLU A 261 -28.82 10.02 -30.12
CA GLU A 261 -30.17 10.31 -30.65
C GLU A 261 -30.87 9.09 -31.26
N LYS A 262 -30.11 8.08 -31.69
CA LYS A 262 -30.62 6.83 -32.27
C LYS A 262 -30.85 5.73 -31.23
N GLY A 263 -30.57 6.01 -29.97
CA GLY A 263 -30.68 5.07 -28.84
C GLY A 263 -29.34 4.70 -28.21
N PRO A 264 -29.33 3.72 -27.28
CA PRO A 264 -28.13 3.27 -26.61
C PRO A 264 -27.20 2.54 -27.58
N LEU A 265 -25.90 2.76 -27.42
CA LEU A 265 -24.87 1.98 -28.08
C LEU A 265 -24.12 1.14 -27.05
N SER A 266 -23.75 -0.08 -27.44
CA SER A 266 -22.99 -1.00 -26.59
C SER A 266 -21.62 -1.27 -27.23
N LEU A 267 -20.60 -1.45 -26.38
CA LEU A 267 -19.33 -2.00 -26.83
C LEU A 267 -19.43 -3.53 -26.78
N ASP A 268 -19.17 -4.17 -27.90
CA ASP A 268 -19.06 -5.63 -28.03
C ASP A 268 -17.75 -5.92 -28.78
N TYR A 269 -16.75 -6.43 -28.07
CA TYR A 269 -15.42 -6.67 -28.63
C TYR A 269 -14.76 -7.92 -28.03
N THR A 270 -14.22 -8.78 -28.88
CA THR A 270 -13.39 -9.91 -28.43
C THR A 270 -11.91 -9.52 -28.50
N LEU A 271 -11.30 -9.33 -27.34
CA LEU A 271 -9.87 -9.05 -27.20
C LEU A 271 -9.10 -10.37 -27.13
N THR A 272 -8.11 -10.55 -28.00
CA THR A 272 -7.23 -11.73 -27.95
C THR A 272 -5.98 -11.43 -27.13
N ARG A 273 -5.40 -12.49 -26.51
CA ARG A 273 -4.10 -12.37 -25.81
C ARG A 273 -3.01 -11.80 -26.72
N GLN A 274 -2.97 -12.24 -27.97
CA GLN A 274 -1.99 -11.74 -28.95
C GLN A 274 -2.14 -10.23 -29.17
N LYS A 275 -3.38 -9.74 -29.26
CA LYS A 275 -3.64 -8.31 -29.42
C LYS A 275 -3.23 -7.55 -28.16
N LEU A 276 -3.61 -8.03 -26.96
CA LEU A 276 -3.16 -7.45 -25.70
C LEU A 276 -1.63 -7.36 -25.63
N GLU A 277 -0.94 -8.47 -25.88
CA GLU A 277 0.53 -8.52 -25.86
C GLU A 277 1.14 -7.49 -26.81
N SER A 278 0.56 -7.31 -28.02
CA SER A 278 1.02 -6.28 -28.95
C SER A 278 0.80 -4.84 -28.48
N LEU A 279 -0.26 -4.58 -27.70
CA LEU A 279 -0.54 -3.25 -27.15
C LEU A 279 0.44 -2.85 -26.02
N VAL A 280 0.96 -3.85 -25.30
CA VAL A 280 1.79 -3.63 -24.11
C VAL A 280 3.26 -4.06 -24.28
N GLU A 281 3.65 -4.51 -25.48
CA GLU A 281 5.00 -5.02 -25.78
C GLU A 281 6.10 -4.06 -25.32
N ASN A 282 5.96 -2.78 -25.66
CA ASN A 282 6.92 -1.76 -25.25
C ASN A 282 7.00 -1.55 -23.72
N LEU A 283 5.89 -1.74 -23.00
CA LEU A 283 5.87 -1.61 -21.54
C LEU A 283 6.56 -2.83 -20.88
N VAL A 284 6.33 -4.02 -21.40
CA VAL A 284 7.01 -5.24 -20.96
C VAL A 284 8.51 -5.15 -21.22
N GLU A 285 8.90 -4.70 -22.42
CA GLU A 285 10.32 -4.59 -22.80
C GLU A 285 11.09 -3.55 -21.97
N GLN A 286 10.43 -2.49 -21.46
CA GLN A 286 11.05 -1.53 -20.54
C GLN A 286 11.59 -2.16 -19.26
N THR A 287 11.13 -3.35 -18.87
CA THR A 287 11.65 -4.05 -17.68
C THR A 287 13.01 -4.72 -17.93
N ARG A 288 13.42 -4.92 -19.19
CA ARG A 288 14.66 -5.62 -19.56
C ARG A 288 15.91 -4.89 -19.06
N ALA A 289 16.00 -3.60 -19.35
CA ALA A 289 17.19 -2.82 -19.00
C ALA A 289 17.45 -2.78 -17.48
N PRO A 290 16.44 -2.49 -16.61
CA PRO A 290 16.64 -2.58 -15.17
C PRO A 290 17.07 -3.96 -14.66
N VAL A 291 16.55 -5.06 -15.26
CA VAL A 291 16.97 -6.42 -14.86
C VAL A 291 18.45 -6.65 -15.17
N LEU A 292 18.90 -6.30 -16.39
CA LEU A 292 20.29 -6.45 -16.78
C LEU A 292 21.21 -5.57 -15.92
N GLN A 293 20.80 -4.34 -15.64
CA GLN A 293 21.54 -3.42 -14.79
C GLN A 293 21.67 -3.94 -13.35
N ALA A 294 20.59 -4.51 -12.79
CA ALA A 294 20.66 -5.10 -11.44
C ALA A 294 21.65 -6.27 -11.37
N ILE A 295 21.74 -7.08 -12.42
CA ILE A 295 22.70 -8.19 -12.50
C ILE A 295 24.15 -7.66 -12.59
N GLU A 296 24.37 -6.60 -13.38
CA GLU A 296 25.66 -5.93 -13.48
C GLU A 296 26.06 -5.27 -12.15
N ASP A 297 25.16 -4.52 -11.52
CA ASP A 297 25.37 -3.86 -10.24
C ASP A 297 25.69 -4.86 -9.11
N ALA A 298 25.09 -6.04 -9.13
CA ALA A 298 25.40 -7.12 -8.20
C ALA A 298 26.78 -7.79 -8.47
N ALA A 299 27.46 -7.41 -9.55
CA ALA A 299 28.70 -8.03 -10.01
C ALA A 299 28.60 -9.57 -10.16
N LEU A 300 27.44 -10.07 -10.56
CA LEU A 300 27.15 -11.50 -10.70
C LEU A 300 26.99 -11.89 -12.17
N SER A 301 27.30 -13.16 -12.46
CA SER A 301 26.89 -13.80 -13.71
C SER A 301 25.54 -14.49 -13.55
N LEU A 302 24.77 -14.62 -14.63
CA LEU A 302 23.43 -15.21 -14.63
C LEU A 302 23.37 -16.64 -14.06
N ASP A 303 24.43 -17.42 -14.18
CA ASP A 303 24.53 -18.77 -13.62
C ASP A 303 24.52 -18.79 -12.08
N LYS A 304 24.94 -17.69 -11.45
CA LYS A 304 24.98 -17.54 -10.00
C LYS A 304 23.63 -17.23 -9.37
N ILE A 305 22.65 -16.83 -10.16
CA ILE A 305 21.29 -16.62 -9.65
C ILE A 305 20.62 -17.99 -9.52
N ASP A 306 20.34 -18.45 -8.31
CA ASP A 306 19.77 -19.78 -8.06
C ASP A 306 18.26 -19.81 -8.29
N THR A 307 17.57 -18.76 -7.87
CA THR A 307 16.10 -18.69 -7.84
C THR A 307 15.59 -17.38 -8.41
N ILE A 308 14.47 -17.45 -9.14
CA ILE A 308 13.74 -16.28 -9.62
C ILE A 308 12.36 -16.30 -9.00
N LEU A 309 12.02 -15.26 -8.27
CA LEU A 309 10.70 -15.04 -7.69
C LEU A 309 9.94 -14.01 -8.52
N LEU A 310 8.72 -14.36 -8.90
CA LEU A 310 7.78 -13.43 -9.51
C LEU A 310 6.83 -12.90 -8.44
N VAL A 311 6.75 -11.58 -8.33
CA VAL A 311 5.93 -10.85 -7.36
C VAL A 311 5.06 -9.84 -8.11
N GLY A 312 3.88 -9.55 -7.57
CA GLY A 312 2.93 -8.63 -8.19
C GLY A 312 2.07 -9.26 -9.28
N GLY A 313 0.82 -8.81 -9.38
CA GLY A 313 -0.20 -9.41 -10.27
C GLY A 313 0.14 -9.38 -11.75
N THR A 314 0.89 -8.37 -12.22
CA THR A 314 1.29 -8.23 -13.64
C THR A 314 2.25 -9.34 -14.08
N THR A 315 2.97 -9.99 -13.17
CA THR A 315 3.83 -11.16 -13.47
C THR A 315 3.04 -12.40 -13.87
N ARG A 316 1.73 -12.42 -13.68
CA ARG A 316 0.86 -13.51 -14.16
C ARG A 316 0.75 -13.54 -15.69
N MET A 317 1.03 -12.42 -16.37
CA MET A 317 0.96 -12.33 -17.82
C MET A 317 2.02 -13.20 -18.51
N PRO A 318 1.62 -14.05 -19.48
CA PRO A 318 2.57 -14.93 -20.18
C PRO A 318 3.71 -14.18 -20.88
N ALA A 319 3.46 -12.97 -21.40
CA ALA A 319 4.50 -12.15 -22.02
C ALA A 319 5.61 -11.77 -21.05
N VAL A 320 5.25 -11.38 -19.81
CA VAL A 320 6.20 -11.06 -18.74
C VAL A 320 7.04 -12.28 -18.36
N GLN A 321 6.38 -13.44 -18.18
CA GLN A 321 7.07 -14.68 -17.81
C GLN A 321 8.05 -15.13 -18.91
N ARG A 322 7.66 -14.96 -20.19
CA ARG A 322 8.56 -15.25 -21.32
C ARG A 322 9.78 -14.34 -21.32
N LEU A 323 9.58 -13.04 -21.09
CA LEU A 323 10.69 -12.07 -21.02
C LEU A 323 11.67 -12.44 -19.90
N VAL A 324 11.17 -12.70 -18.69
CA VAL A 324 12.01 -13.09 -17.54
C VAL A 324 12.81 -14.35 -17.86
N LYS A 325 12.17 -15.39 -18.42
CA LYS A 325 12.84 -16.61 -18.84
C LYS A 325 13.85 -16.36 -19.95
N GLU A 326 13.55 -15.48 -20.89
CA GLU A 326 14.49 -15.12 -21.98
C GLU A 326 15.73 -14.45 -21.42
N ILE A 327 15.61 -13.49 -20.50
CA ILE A 327 16.74 -12.79 -19.89
C ILE A 327 17.56 -13.75 -19.02
N THR A 328 16.91 -14.47 -18.12
CA THR A 328 17.59 -15.23 -17.05
C THR A 328 17.97 -16.64 -17.45
N LYS A 329 17.41 -17.17 -18.54
CA LYS A 329 17.53 -18.57 -19.00
C LYS A 329 17.07 -19.61 -17.99
N LYS A 330 16.33 -19.18 -16.95
CA LYS A 330 15.81 -20.01 -15.86
C LYS A 330 14.28 -19.92 -15.79
N GLU A 331 13.64 -20.96 -15.27
CA GLU A 331 12.19 -20.94 -15.00
C GLU A 331 11.93 -20.21 -13.69
N PRO A 332 11.06 -19.20 -13.69
CA PRO A 332 10.63 -18.57 -12.45
C PRO A 332 9.81 -19.52 -11.58
N ARG A 333 9.91 -19.36 -10.27
CA ARG A 333 9.13 -20.12 -9.30
C ARG A 333 7.65 -19.71 -9.32
N ARG A 334 6.76 -20.68 -9.09
CA ARG A 334 5.29 -20.51 -9.12
C ARG A 334 4.56 -21.10 -7.92
N ASP A 335 5.30 -21.58 -6.94
CA ASP A 335 4.78 -22.27 -5.75
C ASP A 335 4.28 -21.30 -4.66
N ILE A 336 4.53 -20.02 -4.81
CA ILE A 336 4.04 -18.96 -3.90
C ILE A 336 3.16 -18.00 -4.70
N SER A 337 2.05 -17.57 -4.09
CA SER A 337 1.17 -16.56 -4.70
C SER A 337 1.89 -15.22 -4.82
N PRO A 338 2.05 -14.67 -6.04
CA PRO A 338 2.71 -13.38 -6.25
C PRO A 338 1.98 -12.21 -5.59
N ASP A 339 0.69 -12.38 -5.26
CA ASP A 339 -0.12 -11.34 -4.60
C ASP A 339 0.00 -11.37 -3.07
N GLU A 340 0.48 -12.48 -2.48
CA GLU A 340 0.48 -12.69 -1.03
C GLU A 340 1.87 -12.71 -0.41
N VAL A 341 2.88 -13.06 -1.19
CA VAL A 341 4.24 -13.32 -0.72
C VAL A 341 4.84 -12.12 0.02
N VAL A 342 4.58 -10.91 -0.43
CA VAL A 342 5.05 -9.65 0.19
C VAL A 342 4.51 -9.52 1.61
N SER A 343 3.20 -9.66 1.78
CA SER A 343 2.55 -9.56 3.08
C SER A 343 3.05 -10.66 4.03
N LEU A 344 3.16 -11.91 3.56
CA LEU A 344 3.66 -13.03 4.36
C LEU A 344 5.07 -12.76 4.89
N GLY A 345 5.96 -12.20 4.06
CA GLY A 345 7.29 -11.80 4.50
C GLY A 345 7.28 -10.65 5.51
N GLY A 346 6.34 -9.71 5.37
CA GLY A 346 6.09 -8.68 6.37
C GLY A 346 5.73 -9.25 7.75
N ALA A 347 4.91 -10.32 7.79
CA ALA A 347 4.64 -11.04 9.04
C ALA A 347 5.89 -11.75 9.59
N VAL A 348 6.70 -12.36 8.72
CA VAL A 348 7.98 -12.96 9.12
C VAL A 348 8.92 -11.93 9.74
N GLN A 349 9.00 -10.71 9.19
CA GLN A 349 9.82 -9.63 9.74
C GLN A 349 9.46 -9.30 11.19
N THR A 350 8.22 -9.53 11.61
CA THR A 350 7.81 -9.27 13.00
C THR A 350 8.58 -10.10 14.02
N LEU A 351 9.11 -11.28 13.63
CA LEU A 351 9.96 -12.13 14.47
C LEU A 351 11.26 -11.43 14.90
N ALA A 352 11.81 -10.59 14.03
CA ALA A 352 13.02 -9.82 14.33
C ALA A 352 12.76 -8.65 15.31
N LEU A 353 11.51 -8.20 15.43
CA LEU A 353 11.14 -6.96 16.13
C LEU A 353 10.61 -7.16 17.55
N ALA A 354 10.15 -8.35 17.89
CA ALA A 354 9.58 -8.64 19.20
C ALA A 354 10.37 -9.74 19.93
N PRO A 355 10.55 -9.68 21.27
CA PRO A 355 10.86 -10.87 22.02
C PRO A 355 9.67 -11.81 21.89
N ILE A 356 9.94 -13.01 21.44
CA ILE A 356 8.95 -14.10 21.35
C ILE A 356 9.11 -14.87 22.64
N GLU A 357 8.03 -15.05 23.40
CA GLU A 357 8.06 -15.73 24.71
C GLU A 357 7.26 -17.04 24.64
N GLY A 358 7.77 -18.06 25.32
CA GLY A 358 7.08 -19.35 25.54
C GLY A 358 7.07 -20.29 24.35
N ASP A 359 6.08 -21.20 24.30
CA ASP A 359 5.95 -22.27 23.29
C ASP A 359 6.01 -21.79 21.83
N LEU A 360 5.72 -20.52 21.58
CA LEU A 360 5.81 -19.91 20.26
C LEU A 360 7.26 -19.73 19.83
N GLU A 361 8.16 -19.36 20.77
CA GLU A 361 9.59 -19.20 20.51
C GLU A 361 10.22 -20.55 20.09
N ASP A 362 9.92 -21.61 20.83
CA ASP A 362 10.46 -22.95 20.53
C ASP A 362 9.93 -23.48 19.18
N THR A 363 8.66 -23.29 18.88
CA THR A 363 8.05 -23.74 17.62
C THR A 363 8.61 -22.96 16.42
N LEU A 364 8.75 -21.64 16.54
CA LEU A 364 9.30 -20.80 15.48
C LEU A 364 10.82 -21.01 15.35
N ALA A 365 11.55 -21.19 16.45
CA ALA A 365 12.97 -21.53 16.42
C ALA A 365 13.23 -22.90 15.77
N ALA A 366 12.35 -23.88 15.98
CA ALA A 366 12.44 -25.17 15.32
C ALA A 366 12.21 -25.09 13.81
N ARG A 367 11.32 -24.19 13.36
CA ARG A 367 10.96 -24.04 11.94
C ARG A 367 11.88 -23.07 11.20
N TYR A 368 12.25 -21.96 11.83
CA TYR A 368 12.96 -20.83 11.22
C TYR A 368 14.40 -20.67 11.71
N GLY A 369 14.88 -21.59 12.55
CA GLY A 369 16.17 -21.50 13.23
C GLY A 369 16.11 -20.66 14.50
N LYS A 370 17.12 -20.82 15.35
CA LYS A 370 17.24 -20.07 16.62
C LYS A 370 17.69 -18.61 16.40
N GLU A 371 18.23 -18.33 15.22
CA GLU A 371 18.71 -17.00 14.88
C GLU A 371 17.63 -16.22 14.12
N LYS A 372 17.39 -14.99 14.56
CA LYS A 372 16.46 -14.08 13.89
C LYS A 372 17.02 -13.71 12.50
N PRO A 373 16.18 -13.59 11.47
CA PRO A 373 16.65 -13.18 10.17
C PRO A 373 17.28 -11.79 10.26
N VAL A 374 18.51 -11.66 9.75
CA VAL A 374 19.24 -10.41 9.67
C VAL A 374 19.13 -9.90 8.24
N ILE A 375 18.74 -8.65 8.08
CA ILE A 375 18.62 -8.02 6.77
C ILE A 375 19.66 -6.92 6.66
N ILE A 376 20.44 -6.97 5.61
CA ILE A 376 21.39 -5.94 5.21
C ILE A 376 20.82 -5.27 3.97
N HIS A 377 20.37 -4.03 4.13
CA HIS A 377 19.77 -3.23 3.08
C HIS A 377 20.81 -2.40 2.33
N MET A 378 20.44 -1.93 1.11
CA MET A 378 21.23 -1.01 0.29
C MET A 378 20.40 0.20 -0.15
N THR A 379 21.11 1.30 -0.42
CA THR A 379 20.50 2.51 -0.98
C THR A 379 20.17 2.28 -2.46
N PRO A 380 18.96 2.60 -2.95
CA PRO A 380 18.62 2.48 -4.37
C PRO A 380 19.19 3.63 -5.21
N PHE A 381 19.53 4.75 -4.57
CA PHE A 381 20.06 5.95 -5.21
C PHE A 381 21.28 6.49 -4.47
N SER A 382 22.09 7.24 -5.21
CA SER A 382 23.16 8.06 -4.67
C SER A 382 22.58 9.25 -3.90
N LEU A 383 23.25 9.64 -2.81
CA LEU A 383 22.93 10.80 -2.00
C LEU A 383 24.10 11.78 -2.06
N GLY A 384 23.83 13.04 -2.32
CA GLY A 384 24.88 14.02 -2.49
C GLY A 384 24.38 15.45 -2.37
N VAL A 385 25.26 16.39 -2.71
CA VAL A 385 25.00 17.83 -2.65
C VAL A 385 25.13 18.48 -4.03
N GLY A 386 24.30 19.49 -4.27
CA GLY A 386 24.45 20.36 -5.42
C GLY A 386 25.55 21.39 -5.19
N LEU A 387 26.44 21.54 -6.18
CA LEU A 387 27.53 22.48 -6.21
C LEU A 387 27.24 23.64 -7.19
N GLU A 388 28.20 24.57 -7.31
CA GLU A 388 28.16 25.61 -8.36
C GLU A 388 28.05 24.99 -9.76
N HIS A 389 27.40 25.70 -10.65
CA HIS A 389 27.10 25.26 -12.01
C HIS A 389 26.20 24.02 -12.08
N ASP A 390 25.38 23.82 -11.03
CA ASP A 390 24.38 22.75 -10.95
C ASP A 390 25.00 21.34 -11.06
N GLN A 391 26.22 21.17 -10.56
CA GLN A 391 26.89 19.86 -10.51
C GLN A 391 26.42 19.06 -9.29
N PHE A 392 26.20 17.76 -9.46
CA PHE A 392 25.90 16.84 -8.38
C PHE A 392 27.18 16.17 -7.87
N SER A 393 27.48 16.35 -6.57
CA SER A 393 28.60 15.67 -5.89
C SER A 393 28.05 14.59 -4.96
N VAL A 394 28.34 13.33 -5.30
CA VAL A 394 27.90 12.17 -4.54
C VAL A 394 28.72 12.03 -3.27
N ILE A 395 28.04 11.81 -2.12
CA ILE A 395 28.65 11.52 -0.81
C ILE A 395 28.42 10.06 -0.40
N ILE A 396 27.20 9.54 -0.61
CA ILE A 396 26.88 8.11 -0.45
C ILE A 396 26.46 7.59 -1.82
N GLU A 397 27.19 6.62 -2.35
CA GLU A 397 26.88 6.00 -3.63
C GLU A 397 25.64 5.09 -3.53
N ARG A 398 24.92 4.93 -4.64
CA ARG A 398 23.87 3.90 -4.75
C ARG A 398 24.44 2.51 -4.44
N ASN A 399 23.60 1.60 -4.02
CA ASN A 399 23.98 0.27 -3.60
C ASN A 399 24.94 0.23 -2.39
N SER A 400 25.06 1.35 -1.64
CA SER A 400 25.75 1.36 -0.35
C SER A 400 24.88 0.70 0.73
N THR A 401 25.47 -0.18 1.52
CA THR A 401 24.78 -0.80 2.66
C THR A 401 24.51 0.23 3.74
N TYR A 402 23.37 0.11 4.44
CA TYR A 402 23.09 0.95 5.62
C TYR A 402 22.72 0.10 6.85
N PRO A 403 23.01 0.58 8.09
CA PRO A 403 23.47 1.94 8.42
C PRO A 403 24.88 2.23 7.93
N THR A 404 25.11 3.47 7.46
CA THR A 404 26.41 3.93 6.96
C THR A 404 26.64 5.41 7.23
N GLU A 405 27.90 5.83 7.18
CA GLU A 405 28.30 7.22 7.28
C GLU A 405 29.41 7.50 6.24
N ALA A 406 29.23 8.58 5.49
CA ALA A 406 30.23 9.05 4.53
C ALA A 406 30.36 10.57 4.62
N LYS A 407 31.49 11.09 4.20
CA LYS A 407 31.81 12.52 4.31
C LYS A 407 32.69 12.99 3.17
N ASP A 408 32.55 14.27 2.85
CA ASP A 408 33.40 14.96 1.89
C ASP A 408 33.68 16.40 2.38
N ILE A 409 34.75 17.02 1.83
CA ILE A 409 35.22 18.36 2.26
C ILE A 409 35.03 19.34 1.12
N PHE A 410 34.25 20.38 1.42
CA PHE A 410 33.95 21.47 0.50
C PHE A 410 34.62 22.78 0.95
N THR A 411 34.63 23.76 0.05
CA THR A 411 35.23 25.08 0.32
C THR A 411 34.33 26.20 -0.19
N THR A 412 34.70 27.45 0.17
CA THR A 412 34.01 28.66 -0.31
C THR A 412 34.38 28.99 -1.76
N THR A 413 33.40 29.53 -2.49
CA THR A 413 33.51 29.88 -3.91
C THR A 413 33.75 31.37 -4.11
N HIS A 414 33.51 32.19 -3.07
CA HIS A 414 33.72 33.63 -3.05
C HIS A 414 34.61 34.05 -1.90
N ASP A 415 35.36 35.17 -2.11
CA ASP A 415 36.21 35.72 -1.07
C ASP A 415 35.33 36.25 0.09
N PHE A 416 35.79 35.97 1.34
CA PHE A 416 35.14 36.41 2.59
C PHE A 416 33.72 35.93 2.77
N GLN A 417 33.37 34.77 2.21
CA GLN A 417 32.06 34.14 2.35
C GLN A 417 31.88 33.62 3.78
N GLU A 418 30.80 34.06 4.43
CA GLU A 418 30.47 33.75 5.84
C GLU A 418 29.46 32.62 6.00
N ALA A 419 28.86 32.12 4.90
CA ALA A 419 27.90 31.03 4.89
C ALA A 419 28.02 30.19 3.63
N ILE A 420 27.74 28.88 3.75
CA ILE A 420 27.60 27.96 2.60
C ILE A 420 26.26 27.25 2.69
N SER A 421 25.61 27.10 1.55
CA SER A 421 24.38 26.31 1.41
C SER A 421 24.66 25.09 0.55
N PHE A 422 24.30 23.92 1.05
CA PHE A 422 24.39 22.64 0.39
C PHE A 422 22.98 22.11 0.13
N PRO A 423 22.41 22.33 -1.07
CA PRO A 423 21.17 21.65 -1.44
C PRO A 423 21.45 20.14 -1.57
N ILE A 424 20.66 19.33 -0.89
CA ILE A 424 20.82 17.88 -0.81
C ILE A 424 19.88 17.22 -1.81
N TYR A 425 20.40 16.26 -2.55
CA TYR A 425 19.68 15.53 -3.58
C TYR A 425 19.85 14.01 -3.47
N GLU A 426 18.87 13.28 -4.01
CA GLU A 426 18.85 11.84 -4.21
C GLU A 426 18.66 11.54 -5.70
N GLY A 427 19.55 10.77 -6.33
CA GLY A 427 19.47 10.39 -7.75
C GLY A 427 20.81 10.06 -8.38
N GLU A 428 20.79 9.84 -9.71
CA GLU A 428 21.96 9.40 -10.48
C GLU A 428 22.39 10.39 -11.59
N GLU A 429 21.67 11.50 -11.76
CA GLU A 429 21.96 12.49 -12.79
C GLU A 429 23.14 13.36 -12.38
N ASN A 430 24.02 13.68 -13.33
CA ASN A 430 25.20 14.55 -13.08
C ASN A 430 24.80 16.01 -12.80
N ILE A 431 23.62 16.43 -13.26
CA ILE A 431 23.04 17.75 -13.03
C ILE A 431 22.20 17.68 -11.75
N ALA A 432 22.54 18.48 -10.76
CA ALA A 432 21.92 18.40 -9.44
C ALA A 432 20.39 18.62 -9.50
N SER A 433 19.92 19.64 -10.26
CA SER A 433 18.50 19.96 -10.39
C SER A 433 17.67 18.90 -11.13
N GLU A 434 18.29 17.96 -11.83
CA GLU A 434 17.62 16.82 -12.46
C GLU A 434 17.39 15.65 -11.48
N ASN A 435 18.02 15.69 -10.31
CA ASN A 435 17.81 14.75 -9.22
C ASN A 435 16.67 15.20 -8.28
N THR A 436 16.22 14.32 -7.41
CA THR A 436 15.19 14.62 -6.41
C THR A 436 15.77 15.49 -5.30
N PHE A 437 15.31 16.73 -5.17
CA PHE A 437 15.68 17.61 -4.07
C PHE A 437 15.11 17.08 -2.74
N LEU A 438 15.96 17.00 -1.72
CA LEU A 438 15.57 16.52 -0.38
C LEU A 438 15.44 17.67 0.63
N ASP A 439 16.49 18.49 0.79
CA ASP A 439 16.51 19.58 1.77
C ASP A 439 17.71 20.52 1.51
N LEU A 440 17.79 21.61 2.28
CA LEU A 440 18.87 22.59 2.23
C LEU A 440 19.65 22.62 3.56
N LEU A 441 20.88 22.11 3.56
CA LEU A 441 21.80 22.25 4.67
C LEU A 441 22.57 23.55 4.53
N ARG A 442 22.35 24.51 5.44
CA ARG A 442 23.03 25.80 5.45
C ARG A 442 23.84 25.96 6.73
N ILE A 443 25.14 26.20 6.57
CA ILE A 443 26.06 26.54 7.66
C ILE A 443 26.40 28.04 7.60
N GLU A 444 26.38 28.73 8.74
CA GLU A 444 26.69 30.14 8.90
C GLU A 444 27.81 30.30 9.94
N GLY A 445 28.49 31.45 9.93
CA GLY A 445 29.57 31.75 10.87
C GLY A 445 30.92 31.14 10.48
N ILE A 446 31.10 30.89 9.18
CA ILE A 446 32.40 30.53 8.62
C ILE A 446 33.36 31.73 8.74
N THR A 447 34.57 31.48 9.18
CA THR A 447 35.57 32.55 9.28
C THR A 447 35.88 33.16 7.90
N PRO A 448 35.68 34.48 7.70
CA PRO A 448 35.95 35.14 6.44
C PRO A 448 37.40 34.96 6.03
N ALA A 449 37.64 34.36 4.87
CA ALA A 449 38.94 34.11 4.28
C ALA A 449 38.85 34.17 2.74
N PRO A 450 39.98 34.24 2.00
CA PRO A 450 39.94 34.09 0.56
C PRO A 450 39.27 32.78 0.13
N ARG A 451 38.60 32.81 -1.04
CA ARG A 451 37.93 31.62 -1.61
C ARG A 451 38.87 30.43 -1.64
N GLY A 452 38.38 29.24 -1.40
CA GLY A 452 39.13 27.99 -1.40
C GLY A 452 39.95 27.73 -0.13
N VAL A 453 40.01 28.68 0.84
CA VAL A 453 40.72 28.51 2.09
C VAL A 453 39.88 27.84 3.19
N PRO A 454 38.62 28.26 3.44
CA PRO A 454 37.77 27.57 4.41
C PRO A 454 37.49 26.13 4.01
N ARG A 455 37.46 25.24 4.98
CA ARG A 455 37.19 23.82 4.77
C ARG A 455 35.97 23.41 5.59
N VAL A 456 34.90 23.06 4.90
CA VAL A 456 33.63 22.60 5.51
C VAL A 456 33.44 21.12 5.21
N GLU A 457 33.49 20.29 6.24
CA GLU A 457 33.18 18.86 6.13
C GLU A 457 31.68 18.67 6.13
N VAL A 458 31.13 18.01 5.10
CA VAL A 458 29.75 17.58 5.05
C VAL A 458 29.71 16.07 5.28
N THR A 459 28.99 15.66 6.31
CA THR A 459 28.81 14.27 6.70
C THR A 459 27.38 13.84 6.49
N PHE A 460 27.17 12.76 5.76
CA PHE A 460 25.90 12.09 5.59
C PHE A 460 25.87 10.79 6.40
N ARG A 461 24.83 10.59 7.18
CA ARG A 461 24.62 9.38 7.96
C ARG A 461 23.23 8.81 7.70
N LEU A 462 23.18 7.57 7.24
CA LEU A 462 21.95 6.78 7.11
C LEU A 462 21.79 5.86 8.31
N ASN A 463 20.67 5.96 9.00
CA ASN A 463 20.33 5.05 10.08
C ASN A 463 19.72 3.73 9.56
N PRO A 464 19.41 2.73 10.44
CA PRO A 464 18.78 1.47 10.04
C PRO A 464 17.40 1.60 9.37
N ASP A 465 16.70 2.72 9.58
CA ASP A 465 15.41 3.02 8.96
C ASP A 465 15.56 3.81 7.65
N ARG A 466 16.82 3.99 7.16
CA ARG A 466 17.19 4.78 5.98
C ARG A 466 16.84 6.28 6.12
N ILE A 467 16.80 6.80 7.32
CA ILE A 467 16.65 8.25 7.54
C ILE A 467 18.02 8.90 7.39
N LEU A 468 18.12 9.91 6.51
CA LEU A 468 19.34 10.67 6.26
C LEU A 468 19.49 11.78 7.29
N GLU A 469 20.60 11.78 8.00
CA GLU A 469 21.09 12.91 8.77
C GLU A 469 22.24 13.55 7.99
N ALA A 470 22.17 14.87 7.77
CA ALA A 470 23.23 15.65 7.15
C ALA A 470 23.79 16.67 8.14
N ARG A 471 25.12 16.73 8.22
CA ARG A 471 25.88 17.64 9.09
C ARG A 471 26.91 18.38 8.25
N ALA A 472 27.05 19.70 8.49
CA ALA A 472 28.16 20.48 7.99
C ALA A 472 28.95 21.05 9.17
N GLU A 473 30.29 20.98 9.10
CA GLU A 473 31.18 21.50 10.13
C GLU A 473 32.32 22.30 9.50
N ASP A 474 32.54 23.54 9.94
CA ASP A 474 33.73 24.30 9.62
C ASP A 474 34.92 23.77 10.43
N LEU A 475 35.87 23.13 9.76
CA LEU A 475 37.02 22.49 10.41
C LEU A 475 37.97 23.47 11.12
N ALA A 476 37.89 24.78 10.84
CA ALA A 476 38.72 25.79 11.47
C ALA A 476 38.15 26.30 12.78
N THR A 477 36.81 26.45 12.86
CA THR A 477 36.11 27.05 14.01
C THR A 477 35.37 26.02 14.85
N GLY A 478 35.11 24.84 14.30
CA GLY A 478 34.23 23.84 14.94
C GLY A 478 32.75 24.25 14.95
N VAL A 479 32.37 25.31 14.23
CA VAL A 479 30.96 25.65 14.03
C VAL A 479 30.30 24.55 13.22
N GLU A 480 29.17 24.04 13.71
CA GLU A 480 28.44 22.98 13.05
C GLU A 480 26.95 23.32 12.84
N LYS A 481 26.40 22.75 11.79
CA LYS A 481 24.96 22.71 11.53
C LYS A 481 24.57 21.27 11.18
N LYS A 482 23.53 20.77 11.86
CA LYS A 482 22.96 19.44 11.60
C LYS A 482 21.52 19.59 11.19
N ILE A 483 21.09 18.84 10.18
CA ILE A 483 19.70 18.64 9.84
C ILE A 483 19.43 17.13 9.76
N THR A 484 18.23 16.75 10.13
CA THR A 484 17.68 15.44 9.78
C THR A 484 16.76 15.68 8.59
N ILE A 485 16.98 14.99 7.49
CA ILE A 485 16.14 15.14 6.32
C ILE A 485 14.74 14.66 6.69
N ALA A 486 13.95 15.58 7.18
CA ALA A 486 12.59 15.34 7.66
C ALA A 486 11.54 16.03 6.81
N ALA A 487 11.89 17.07 6.05
CA ALA A 487 10.91 17.91 5.38
C ALA A 487 11.31 18.21 3.93
N THR A 488 10.61 17.60 3.00
CA THR A 488 10.34 18.21 1.69
C THR A 488 8.94 18.84 1.76
N ASP A 489 8.60 19.76 0.85
CA ASP A 489 7.23 20.30 0.70
C ASP A 489 6.17 19.19 0.54
N ALA A 490 6.58 17.97 0.22
CA ALA A 490 5.76 16.77 0.11
C ALA A 490 5.53 16.02 1.42
N ARG A 491 6.28 16.35 2.50
CA ARG A 491 6.12 15.72 3.83
C ARG A 491 5.14 16.47 4.69
N LEU A 492 4.39 15.72 5.48
CA LEU A 492 3.49 16.29 6.49
C LEU A 492 4.31 16.85 7.66
N SER A 493 4.01 18.06 8.08
CA SER A 493 4.49 18.57 9.35
C SER A 493 3.90 17.75 10.51
N GLU A 494 4.57 17.71 11.66
CA GLU A 494 4.08 16.96 12.82
C GLU A 494 2.69 17.44 13.26
N SER A 495 2.41 18.75 13.15
CA SER A 495 1.10 19.34 13.45
C SER A 495 0.00 18.88 12.47
N GLU A 496 0.30 18.78 11.18
CA GLU A 496 -0.62 18.25 10.18
C GLU A 496 -0.90 16.77 10.41
N LYS A 497 0.14 15.98 10.66
CA LYS A 497 0.01 14.57 10.98
C LYS A 497 -0.86 14.34 12.24
N GLN A 498 -0.62 15.07 13.32
CA GLN A 498 -1.45 14.98 14.53
C GLN A 498 -2.90 15.35 14.29
N ARG A 499 -3.17 16.38 13.46
CA ARG A 499 -4.52 16.73 13.04
C ARG A 499 -5.17 15.57 12.28
N MET A 500 -4.48 14.99 11.29
CA MET A 500 -4.98 13.88 10.49
C MET A 500 -5.24 12.63 11.35
N VAL A 501 -4.36 12.34 12.32
CA VAL A 501 -4.55 11.24 13.29
C VAL A 501 -5.82 11.47 14.12
N LYS A 502 -6.06 12.71 14.58
CA LYS A 502 -7.28 13.04 15.31
C LYS A 502 -8.53 12.89 14.46
N GLU A 503 -8.54 13.49 13.25
CA GLU A 503 -9.66 13.37 12.31
C GLU A 503 -9.95 11.91 11.95
N SER A 504 -8.90 11.10 11.81
CA SER A 504 -8.97 9.68 11.56
C SER A 504 -9.66 8.93 12.72
N LYS A 505 -9.25 9.18 13.97
CA LYS A 505 -9.87 8.59 15.17
C LYS A 505 -11.35 9.00 15.34
N ASP A 506 -11.65 10.28 15.11
CA ASP A 506 -13.02 10.78 15.18
C ASP A 506 -13.93 10.10 14.14
N ARG A 507 -13.40 9.84 12.95
CA ARG A 507 -14.08 9.12 11.87
C ARG A 507 -14.38 7.67 12.25
N VAL A 508 -13.39 6.93 12.76
CA VAL A 508 -13.57 5.54 13.25
C VAL A 508 -14.62 5.50 14.35
N SER A 509 -14.55 6.41 15.31
CA SER A 509 -15.50 6.49 16.40
C SER A 509 -16.92 6.75 15.92
N ARG A 510 -17.10 7.56 14.87
CA ARG A 510 -18.40 7.82 14.24
C ARG A 510 -18.92 6.57 13.51
N SER A 511 -18.11 5.99 12.64
CA SER A 511 -18.47 4.77 11.91
C SER A 511 -18.80 3.61 12.84
N LEU A 512 -18.08 3.46 13.95
CA LEU A 512 -18.39 2.44 14.94
C LEU A 512 -19.76 2.68 15.62
N ARG A 513 -20.09 3.93 15.96
CA ARG A 513 -21.41 4.28 16.50
C ARG A 513 -22.51 3.99 15.50
N GLU A 514 -22.31 4.36 14.24
CA GLU A 514 -23.28 4.09 13.16
C GLU A 514 -23.49 2.58 12.97
N ARG A 515 -22.43 1.78 12.94
CA ARG A 515 -22.52 0.29 12.87
C ARG A 515 -23.24 -0.31 14.08
N ILE A 516 -22.96 0.16 15.29
CA ILE A 516 -23.66 -0.31 16.50
C ILE A 516 -25.16 0.01 16.40
N GLN A 517 -25.49 1.19 15.89
CA GLN A 517 -26.88 1.60 15.71
C GLN A 517 -27.57 0.76 14.62
N GLU A 518 -26.91 0.52 13.48
CA GLU A 518 -27.43 -0.34 12.41
C GLU A 518 -27.66 -1.78 12.88
N ASN A 519 -26.69 -2.39 13.55
CA ASN A 519 -26.81 -3.74 14.10
C ASN A 519 -27.97 -3.84 15.10
N ARG A 520 -28.15 -2.82 15.95
CA ARG A 520 -29.31 -2.79 16.88
C ARG A 520 -30.64 -2.67 16.17
N ILE A 521 -30.69 -1.91 15.06
CA ILE A 521 -31.92 -1.81 14.25
C ILE A 521 -32.22 -3.16 13.60
N GLU A 522 -31.25 -3.83 13.03
CA GLU A 522 -31.42 -5.16 12.42
C GLU A 522 -31.86 -6.21 13.48
N GLU A 523 -31.20 -6.22 14.64
CA GLU A 523 -31.58 -7.08 15.77
C GLU A 523 -33.03 -6.80 16.22
N SER A 524 -33.39 -5.52 16.34
CA SER A 524 -34.72 -5.08 16.69
C SER A 524 -35.77 -5.54 15.67
N GLN A 525 -35.47 -5.46 14.37
CA GLN A 525 -36.34 -5.95 13.29
C GLN A 525 -36.52 -7.46 13.36
N SER A 526 -35.46 -8.22 13.60
CA SER A 526 -35.48 -9.67 13.76
C SER A 526 -36.37 -10.09 14.95
N ILE A 527 -36.19 -9.43 16.10
CA ILE A 527 -36.96 -9.71 17.30
C ILE A 527 -38.43 -9.30 17.14
N LEU A 528 -38.71 -8.18 16.45
CA LEU A 528 -40.07 -7.78 16.10
C LEU A 528 -40.77 -8.83 15.26
N SER A 529 -40.13 -9.30 14.19
CA SER A 529 -40.71 -10.34 13.30
C SER A 529 -41.01 -11.61 14.07
N ARG A 530 -40.10 -12.05 14.95
CA ARG A 530 -40.27 -13.22 15.80
C ARG A 530 -41.41 -13.02 16.83
N ALA A 531 -41.49 -11.82 17.42
CA ALA A 531 -42.57 -11.50 18.36
C ALA A 531 -43.95 -11.51 17.69
N GLU A 532 -44.08 -11.01 16.46
CA GLU A 532 -45.32 -11.04 15.66
C GLU A 532 -45.75 -12.48 15.33
N GLU A 533 -44.78 -13.35 14.97
CA GLU A 533 -45.02 -14.77 14.72
C GLU A 533 -45.52 -15.48 15.98
N VAL A 534 -44.90 -15.23 17.14
CA VAL A 534 -45.30 -15.79 18.44
C VAL A 534 -46.69 -15.31 18.84
N LEU A 535 -47.02 -14.03 18.64
CA LEU A 535 -48.33 -13.46 18.88
C LEU A 535 -49.42 -14.06 17.99
N ALA A 536 -49.09 -14.38 16.73
CA ALA A 536 -50.03 -15.00 15.80
C ALA A 536 -50.32 -16.47 16.16
N ASN A 537 -49.33 -17.20 16.65
CA ASN A 537 -49.42 -18.63 16.92
C ASN A 537 -49.92 -18.99 18.35
N ASN A 538 -49.87 -18.02 19.29
CA ASN A 538 -50.18 -18.27 20.72
C ASN A 538 -51.30 -17.35 21.26
N ALA A 539 -52.36 -17.18 20.50
CA ALA A 539 -53.52 -16.37 20.92
C ALA A 539 -54.16 -16.95 22.20
N GLY A 540 -54.39 -16.08 23.18
CA GLY A 540 -54.95 -16.46 24.49
C GLY A 540 -53.90 -16.83 25.56
N HIS A 541 -52.62 -16.76 25.27
CA HIS A 541 -51.55 -16.97 26.26
C HIS A 541 -51.59 -15.86 27.34
N PRO A 542 -51.36 -16.18 28.64
CA PRO A 542 -51.44 -15.18 29.72
C PRO A 542 -50.55 -13.95 29.54
N MET A 543 -49.46 -14.09 28.82
CA MET A 543 -48.50 -12.99 28.55
C MET A 543 -48.72 -12.29 27.20
N GLU A 544 -49.72 -12.69 26.39
CA GLU A 544 -49.98 -12.11 25.06
C GLU A 544 -50.13 -10.59 25.11
N SER A 545 -50.95 -10.07 26.04
CA SER A 545 -51.20 -8.62 26.16
C SER A 545 -49.93 -7.83 26.50
N THR A 546 -49.06 -8.42 27.33
CA THR A 546 -47.77 -7.80 27.73
C THR A 546 -46.81 -7.80 26.57
N LEU A 547 -46.67 -8.92 25.84
CA LEU A 547 -45.82 -9.01 24.65
C LEU A 547 -46.28 -8.03 23.58
N ARG A 548 -47.59 -7.98 23.29
CA ARG A 548 -48.19 -7.06 22.31
C ARG A 548 -47.87 -5.60 22.62
N LYS A 549 -47.99 -5.19 23.89
CA LYS A 549 -47.64 -3.84 24.33
C LYS A 549 -46.16 -3.52 24.14
N LYS A 550 -45.27 -4.42 24.58
CA LYS A 550 -43.81 -4.24 24.46
C LYS A 550 -43.35 -4.25 23.01
N THR A 551 -43.97 -5.05 22.15
CA THR A 551 -43.70 -5.07 20.70
C THR A 551 -44.10 -3.74 20.05
N GLU A 552 -45.20 -3.13 20.46
CA GLU A 552 -45.59 -1.81 19.97
C GLU A 552 -44.69 -0.70 20.51
N ASP A 553 -44.29 -0.75 21.79
CA ASP A 553 -43.30 0.18 22.35
C ASP A 553 -41.97 0.11 21.58
N LEU A 554 -41.49 -1.09 21.23
CA LEU A 554 -40.28 -1.31 20.44
C LEU A 554 -40.43 -0.71 19.02
N ARG A 555 -41.58 -0.93 18.36
CA ARG A 555 -41.86 -0.38 17.03
C ARG A 555 -41.84 1.15 17.03
N VAL A 556 -42.42 1.79 18.05
CA VAL A 556 -42.43 3.24 18.20
C VAL A 556 -41.01 3.78 18.41
N LEU A 557 -40.19 3.14 19.25
CA LEU A 557 -38.80 3.54 19.50
C LEU A 557 -37.93 3.43 18.23
N MET A 558 -38.15 2.40 17.42
CA MET A 558 -37.45 2.26 16.13
C MET A 558 -37.85 3.34 15.12
N GLN A 559 -39.17 3.68 15.04
CA GLN A 559 -39.66 4.74 14.14
C GLN A 559 -39.12 6.14 14.53
N GLN A 560 -38.81 6.37 15.80
CA GLN A 560 -38.21 7.60 16.31
C GLN A 560 -36.68 7.66 16.06
N GLY A 561 -36.12 6.72 15.28
CA GLY A 561 -34.71 6.69 14.92
C GLY A 561 -33.77 6.18 16.03
N GLY A 562 -34.31 5.51 17.06
CA GLY A 562 -33.50 4.90 18.12
C GLY A 562 -32.78 5.89 19.04
N GLY A 563 -33.19 7.15 19.08
CA GLY A 563 -32.51 8.24 19.79
C GLY A 563 -32.35 8.05 21.31
N ASP A 564 -33.10 7.14 21.93
CA ASP A 564 -32.90 6.71 23.32
C ASP A 564 -32.34 5.28 23.33
N GLU A 565 -31.04 5.15 23.13
CA GLU A 565 -30.32 3.86 23.02
C GLU A 565 -30.54 2.96 24.24
N ARG A 566 -30.63 3.53 25.44
CA ARG A 566 -30.83 2.77 26.67
C ARG A 566 -32.21 2.16 26.71
N ARG A 567 -33.23 2.97 26.39
CA ARG A 567 -34.62 2.54 26.38
C ARG A 567 -34.90 1.53 25.28
N LEU A 568 -34.27 1.71 24.12
CA LEU A 568 -34.36 0.73 23.03
C LEU A 568 -33.80 -0.62 23.45
N GLY A 569 -32.60 -0.65 24.07
CA GLY A 569 -31.97 -1.88 24.57
C GLY A 569 -32.81 -2.58 25.63
N GLU A 570 -33.30 -1.85 26.66
CA GLU A 570 -34.15 -2.40 27.71
C GLU A 570 -35.47 -2.98 27.15
N THR A 571 -36.07 -2.30 26.16
CA THR A 571 -37.31 -2.76 25.53
C THR A 571 -37.07 -3.99 24.66
N LEU A 572 -35.95 -4.05 23.96
CA LEU A 572 -35.55 -5.19 23.14
C LEU A 572 -35.33 -6.45 23.98
N ASP A 573 -34.61 -6.32 25.09
CA ASP A 573 -34.38 -7.42 26.05
C ASP A 573 -35.72 -7.93 26.63
N ASP A 574 -36.64 -7.02 26.96
CA ASP A 574 -37.94 -7.37 27.48
C ASP A 574 -38.76 -8.17 26.44
N VAL A 575 -38.83 -7.71 25.19
CA VAL A 575 -39.53 -8.42 24.10
C VAL A 575 -38.93 -9.79 23.87
N ASN A 576 -37.57 -9.89 23.75
CA ASN A 576 -36.88 -11.15 23.51
C ASN A 576 -37.12 -12.16 24.64
N ARG A 577 -37.11 -11.69 25.90
CA ARG A 577 -37.42 -12.52 27.08
C ARG A 577 -38.83 -13.05 27.03
N LEU A 578 -39.82 -12.21 26.71
CA LEU A 578 -41.24 -12.60 26.63
C LEU A 578 -41.50 -13.60 25.50
N VAL A 579 -40.87 -13.36 24.34
CA VAL A 579 -40.92 -14.30 23.21
C VAL A 579 -40.39 -15.67 23.61
N THR A 580 -39.22 -15.73 24.24
CA THR A 580 -38.60 -16.98 24.69
C THR A 580 -39.48 -17.73 25.73
N ILE A 581 -40.10 -17.00 26.67
CA ILE A 581 -41.01 -17.60 27.67
C ILE A 581 -42.19 -18.25 27.01
N ILE A 582 -42.85 -17.55 26.05
CA ILE A 582 -44.06 -18.06 25.39
C ILE A 582 -43.73 -19.25 24.50
N GLU A 583 -42.64 -19.21 23.74
CA GLU A 583 -42.17 -20.34 22.91
C GLU A 583 -41.86 -21.58 23.76
N THR A 584 -41.20 -21.38 24.92
CA THR A 584 -40.82 -22.50 25.81
C THR A 584 -42.06 -23.08 26.50
N ALA A 585 -43.12 -22.30 26.71
CA ALA A 585 -44.35 -22.77 27.31
C ALA A 585 -45.30 -23.47 26.31
N ALA A 586 -45.10 -23.22 24.99
CA ALA A 586 -45.89 -23.78 23.91
C ALA A 586 -45.32 -25.10 23.34
N GLY A 587 -44.05 -25.44 23.62
CA GLY A 587 -43.39 -26.70 23.26
C GLY A 587 -43.36 -27.66 24.42
#